data_7c996d32d201761f2d3a25d434c0dca2
#
_entry.id   7c996d32d201761f2d3a25d434c0dca2
#
_cell.length_a   1.000
_cell.length_b   1.000
_cell.length_c   1.000
_cell.angle_alpha   90.00
_cell.angle_beta   90.00
_cell.angle_gamma   90.00
#
_symmetry.space_group_name_H-M   'P 1'
#
loop_
_entity.id
_entity.type
_entity.pdbx_description
1 polymer ?
#
loop_
_entity_poly.entity_id
_entity_poly.type
_entity_poly.pdbx_seq_one_letter_code
_entity_poly.pdbx_strand_id
1 'polypeptide(L)' 'MSELLYSPDAELAALKARVARLERLEEQVYFQERTLSALNEAITLQQRQLDDLQGRMEAVEEK' A
#
# COMPACT_ATOMS: atom_id res chain seq x y z
N MET A 1 24.28 29.18 27.95
CA MET A 1 24.46 27.72 27.83
C MET A 1 23.31 27.04 27.14
N SER A 2 22.07 27.39 27.50
CA SER A 2 20.90 26.83 26.84
C SER A 2 20.86 27.18 25.34
N GLU A 3 21.45 28.27 24.93
CA GLU A 3 21.52 28.69 23.53
C GLU A 3 22.32 27.72 22.67
N LEU A 4 23.28 27.01 23.27
CA LEU A 4 24.05 26.00 22.55
C LEU A 4 23.28 24.74 22.31
N LEU A 5 22.26 24.47 23.13
CA LEU A 5 21.41 23.29 23.01
C LEU A 5 20.17 23.54 22.13
N TYR A 6 19.83 24.80 21.98
CA TYR A 6 18.71 25.21 21.16
C TYR A 6 19.19 26.09 20.00
N SER A 7 19.00 25.62 18.78
CA SER A 7 19.33 26.35 17.57
C SER A 7 18.13 26.36 16.65
N PRO A 8 17.57 27.53 16.33
CA PRO A 8 16.45 27.59 15.37
C PRO A 8 16.81 27.00 14.02
N ASP A 9 18.02 27.14 13.57
CA ASP A 9 18.50 26.60 12.31
C ASP A 9 18.51 25.05 12.35
N ALA A 10 18.99 24.50 13.45
CA ALA A 10 19.02 23.04 13.62
C ALA A 10 17.60 22.47 13.73
N GLU A 11 16.74 23.20 14.44
CA GLU A 11 15.33 22.81 14.56
C GLU A 11 14.64 22.85 13.21
N LEU A 12 14.86 23.90 12.43
CA LEU A 12 14.31 24.01 11.09
C LEU A 12 14.80 22.90 10.18
N ALA A 13 16.10 22.58 10.25
CA ALA A 13 16.67 21.49 9.47
C ALA A 13 16.04 20.15 9.85
N ALA A 14 15.81 19.93 11.15
CA ALA A 14 15.14 18.71 11.63
C ALA A 14 13.72 18.62 11.12
N LEU A 15 12.99 19.72 11.12
CA LEU A 15 11.62 19.77 10.60
C LEU A 15 11.59 19.50 9.11
N LYS A 16 12.51 20.08 8.35
CA LYS A 16 12.59 19.81 6.90
C LYS A 16 12.88 18.36 6.62
N ALA A 17 13.74 17.72 7.41
CA ALA A 17 14.05 16.32 7.27
C ALA A 17 12.80 15.45 7.55
N ARG A 18 12.02 15.83 8.56
CA ARG A 18 10.77 15.13 8.87
C ARG A 18 9.74 15.25 7.74
N VAL A 19 9.61 16.46 7.19
CA VAL A 19 8.70 16.71 6.08
C VAL A 19 9.10 15.85 4.88
N ALA A 20 10.38 15.81 4.54
CA ALA A 20 10.88 15.00 3.44
C ALA A 20 10.60 13.51 3.66
N ARG A 21 10.74 13.05 4.91
CA ARG A 21 10.44 11.66 5.26
C ARG A 21 8.96 11.36 5.12
N LEU A 22 8.11 12.27 5.58
CA LEU A 22 6.67 12.12 5.47
C LEU A 22 6.22 12.08 4.02
N GLU A 23 6.80 12.92 3.17
CA GLU A 23 6.49 12.92 1.74
C GLU A 23 6.83 11.57 1.11
N ARG A 24 7.98 10.99 1.47
CA ARG A 24 8.37 9.67 0.96
C ARG A 24 7.43 8.59 1.47
N LEU A 25 7.02 8.67 2.73
CA LEU A 25 6.07 7.72 3.28
C LEU A 25 4.71 7.81 2.59
N GLU A 26 4.26 9.02 2.29
CA GLU A 26 3.01 9.23 1.55
C GLU A 26 3.08 8.60 0.17
N GLU A 27 4.21 8.74 -0.52
CA GLU A 27 4.41 8.09 -1.82
C GLU A 27 4.38 6.58 -1.69
N GLN A 28 5.03 6.03 -0.65
CA GLN A 28 5.02 4.60 -0.42
C GLN A 28 3.62 4.07 -0.14
N VAL A 29 2.86 4.79 0.67
CA VAL A 29 1.47 4.42 0.97
C VAL A 29 0.64 4.43 -0.32
N TYR A 30 0.81 5.44 -1.14
CA TYR A 30 0.11 5.55 -2.42
C TYR A 30 0.40 4.32 -3.30
N PHE A 31 1.67 3.95 -3.43
CA PHE A 31 2.05 2.77 -4.20
C PHE A 31 1.50 1.48 -3.61
N GLN A 32 1.53 1.36 -2.28
CA GLN A 32 0.96 0.20 -1.60
C GLN A 32 -0.53 0.08 -1.83
N GLU A 33 -1.25 1.19 -1.77
CA GLU A 33 -2.69 1.19 -2.01
C GLU A 33 -3.01 0.77 -3.44
N ARG A 34 -2.23 1.24 -4.41
CA ARG A 34 -2.40 0.83 -5.81
C ARG A 34 -2.13 -0.66 -5.98
N THR A 35 -1.07 -1.15 -5.36
CA THR A 35 -0.71 -2.57 -5.40
C THR A 35 -1.82 -3.43 -4.79
N LEU A 36 -2.33 -3.01 -3.63
CA LEU A 36 -3.42 -3.74 -2.97
C LEU A 36 -4.68 -3.75 -3.82
N SER A 37 -5.00 -2.64 -4.45
CA SER A 37 -6.15 -2.57 -5.34
C SER A 37 -6.01 -3.54 -6.52
N ALA A 38 -4.82 -3.57 -7.13
CA ALA A 38 -4.54 -4.47 -8.24
C ALA A 38 -4.62 -5.94 -7.80
N LEU A 39 -4.08 -6.25 -6.62
CA LEU A 39 -4.15 -7.61 -6.07
C LEU A 39 -5.59 -8.01 -5.78
N ASN A 40 -6.40 -7.11 -5.23
CA ASN A 40 -7.80 -7.38 -4.98
C ASN A 40 -8.56 -7.68 -6.27
N GLU A 41 -8.27 -6.94 -7.34
CA GLU A 41 -8.88 -7.20 -8.65
C GLU A 41 -8.46 -8.57 -9.18
N ALA A 42 -7.18 -8.92 -9.04
CA ALA A 42 -6.67 -10.22 -9.47
C ALA A 42 -7.30 -11.36 -8.68
N ILE A 43 -7.42 -11.20 -7.37
CA ILE A 43 -8.06 -12.21 -6.51
C ILE A 43 -9.53 -12.39 -6.88
N THR A 44 -10.24 -11.29 -7.11
CA THR A 44 -11.65 -11.33 -7.51
C THR A 44 -11.81 -12.07 -8.84
N LEU A 45 -10.94 -11.79 -9.80
CA LEU A 45 -10.96 -12.47 -11.08
C LEU A 45 -10.68 -13.96 -10.93
N GLN A 46 -9.67 -14.32 -10.14
CA GLN A 46 -9.36 -15.72 -9.88
C GLN A 46 -10.53 -16.44 -9.22
N GLN A 47 -11.19 -15.79 -8.28
CA GLN A 47 -12.32 -16.37 -7.59
C GLN A 47 -13.47 -16.67 -8.56
N ARG A 48 -13.72 -15.76 -9.49
CA ARG A 48 -14.72 -15.98 -10.54
C ARG A 48 -14.35 -17.14 -11.44
N GLN A 49 -13.06 -17.25 -11.78
CA GLN A 49 -12.58 -18.36 -12.61
C GLN A 49 -12.71 -19.69 -11.88
N LEU A 50 -12.39 -19.72 -10.60
CA LEU A 50 -12.54 -20.93 -9.79
C LEU A 50 -14.00 -21.33 -9.66
N ASP A 51 -14.89 -20.38 -9.43
CA ASP A 51 -16.31 -20.63 -9.33
C ASP A 51 -16.86 -21.19 -10.66
N ASP A 52 -16.42 -20.63 -11.78
CA ASP A 52 -16.80 -21.08 -13.09
C ASP A 52 -16.33 -22.53 -13.35
N LEU A 53 -15.08 -22.81 -13.00
CA LEU A 53 -14.52 -24.16 -13.14
C LEU A 53 -15.26 -25.16 -12.26
N GLN A 54 -15.56 -24.78 -11.03
CA GLN A 54 -16.29 -25.62 -10.10
C GLN A 54 -17.69 -25.94 -10.64
N GLY A 55 -18.36 -24.93 -11.18
CA GLY A 55 -19.66 -25.12 -11.79
C GLY A 55 -19.63 -26.08 -12.97
N ARG A 56 -18.58 -25.98 -13.80
CA ARG A 56 -18.40 -26.90 -14.94
C ARG A 56 -18.11 -28.31 -14.47
N MET A 57 -17.29 -28.47 -13.43
CA MET A 57 -17.01 -29.79 -12.88
C MET A 57 -18.27 -30.45 -12.31
N GLU A 58 -19.09 -29.70 -11.59
CA GLU A 58 -20.36 -30.18 -11.05
C GLU A 58 -21.31 -30.61 -12.17
N ALA A 59 -21.36 -29.83 -13.25
CA ALA A 59 -22.19 -30.15 -14.39
C ALA A 59 -21.75 -31.45 -15.06
N VAL A 60 -20.45 -31.70 -15.14
CA VAL A 60 -19.89 -32.93 -15.71
C VAL A 60 -20.20 -34.13 -14.81
N GLU A 61 -20.08 -33.96 -13.50
CA GLU A 61 -20.34 -35.03 -12.54
C GLU A 61 -21.80 -35.46 -12.53
N GLU A 62 -22.73 -34.55 -12.78
CA GLU A 62 -24.15 -34.85 -12.82
C GLU A 62 -24.56 -35.65 -14.06
N LYS A 63 -23.71 -35.67 -15.06
CA LYS A 63 -23.96 -36.47 -16.27
C LYS A 63 -23.46 -37.89 -16.11
#